data_cb5da7a0eec8ef6d6739ecbff6823a72
#
_entry.id   cb5da7a0eec8ef6d6739ecbff6823a72
#
_cell.length_a   1.000
_cell.length_b   1.000
_cell.length_c   1.000
_cell.angle_alpha   90.00
_cell.angle_beta   90.00
_cell.angle_gamma   90.00
#
_symmetry.space_group_name_H-M   'P 1'
#
loop_
_entity.id
_entity.type
_entity.pdbx_description
1 polymer ?
#
loop_
_entity_poly.entity_id
_entity_poly.type
_entity_poly.pdbx_seq_one_letter_code
_entity_poly.pdbx_strand_id
1 'polypeptide(L)'
;MGRRITQPTAGSRAAHAEPSEPSADDIHWAGERRSAIGIASLLFAALAVLDTGVGRLDVTRGALWAGLAVLVFVILLPLRVCARPGLLMAHGLLVRRSVRTDSLVSVRWSDGVAQRLVLRDTDGNRVEIDPTVLVRNPSMWRRLDADTRTSIRRGTLVSGATALRELAQRIDGETARTVFKVSGLR
;
A
#
# COMPACT_ATOMS: atom_id res chain seq x y z
N MET A 1 -70.54 -9.85 -13.36
CA MET A 1 -69.87 -9.14 -12.28
C MET A 1 -68.65 -9.95 -11.89
N GLY A 2 -67.50 -9.66 -12.47
CA GLY A 2 -66.23 -10.37 -12.21
C GLY A 2 -65.14 -9.33 -11.92
N ARG A 3 -64.73 -9.26 -10.68
CA ARG A 3 -63.74 -8.34 -10.18
C ARG A 3 -62.32 -8.91 -10.48
N ARG A 4 -61.60 -8.28 -11.39
CA ARG A 4 -60.19 -8.57 -11.66
C ARG A 4 -59.37 -7.92 -10.58
N ILE A 5 -58.69 -8.73 -9.76
CA ILE A 5 -57.69 -8.31 -8.79
C ILE A 5 -56.37 -8.28 -9.51
N THR A 6 -55.86 -7.08 -9.79
CA THR A 6 -54.49 -6.84 -10.26
C THR A 6 -53.54 -6.93 -9.08
N GLN A 7 -52.69 -7.96 -9.03
CA GLN A 7 -51.54 -7.99 -8.11
C GLN A 7 -50.43 -7.08 -8.63
N PRO A 8 -49.83 -6.23 -7.79
CA PRO A 8 -48.61 -5.51 -8.15
C PRO A 8 -47.43 -6.47 -7.98
N THR A 9 -46.79 -6.80 -9.07
CA THR A 9 -45.49 -7.46 -9.10
C THR A 9 -44.46 -6.54 -8.49
N ALA A 10 -44.16 -6.68 -7.21
CA ALA A 10 -42.99 -6.15 -6.57
C ALA A 10 -41.75 -6.86 -7.12
N GLY A 11 -41.15 -6.29 -8.15
CA GLY A 11 -39.83 -6.68 -8.65
C GLY A 11 -38.77 -6.45 -7.57
N SER A 12 -38.58 -7.46 -6.74
CA SER A 12 -37.42 -7.54 -5.85
C SER A 12 -36.17 -7.62 -6.71
N ARG A 13 -35.58 -6.44 -6.96
CA ARG A 13 -34.21 -6.33 -7.40
C ARG A 13 -33.34 -6.74 -6.21
N ALA A 14 -33.20 -8.05 -6.03
CA ALA A 14 -32.13 -8.60 -5.22
C ALA A 14 -30.84 -8.14 -5.90
N ALA A 15 -30.27 -7.05 -5.37
CA ALA A 15 -28.89 -6.69 -5.64
C ALA A 15 -28.07 -7.92 -5.22
N HIS A 16 -27.56 -8.63 -6.21
CA HIS A 16 -26.50 -9.60 -5.99
C HIS A 16 -25.35 -8.81 -5.40
N ALA A 17 -25.24 -8.81 -4.08
CA ALA A 17 -24.02 -8.49 -3.38
C ALA A 17 -23.05 -9.61 -3.80
N GLU A 18 -22.24 -9.33 -4.82
CA GLU A 18 -21.07 -10.17 -5.09
C GLU A 18 -20.30 -10.27 -3.79
N PRO A 19 -19.90 -11.50 -3.39
CA PRO A 19 -19.06 -11.69 -2.22
C PRO A 19 -17.82 -10.80 -2.45
N SER A 20 -17.67 -9.77 -1.62
CA SER A 20 -16.50 -8.88 -1.67
C SER A 20 -15.27 -9.75 -1.49
N GLU A 21 -14.57 -10.05 -2.58
CA GLU A 21 -13.30 -10.77 -2.49
C GLU A 21 -12.40 -10.06 -1.50
N PRO A 22 -11.77 -10.80 -0.57
CA PRO A 22 -10.98 -10.21 0.49
C PRO A 22 -9.88 -9.31 -0.09
N SER A 23 -9.88 -8.04 0.30
CA SER A 23 -8.81 -7.11 -0.03
C SER A 23 -7.50 -7.62 0.55
N ALA A 24 -6.43 -7.62 -0.23
CA ALA A 24 -5.10 -7.88 0.30
C ALA A 24 -4.57 -6.56 0.89
N ASP A 25 -4.70 -6.43 2.20
CA ASP A 25 -4.16 -5.31 2.95
C ASP A 25 -2.72 -5.58 3.38
N ASP A 26 -1.93 -4.53 3.52
CA ASP A 26 -0.58 -4.62 4.05
C ASP A 26 -0.62 -5.01 5.54
N ILE A 27 -0.32 -6.28 5.82
CA ILE A 27 -0.35 -6.88 7.17
C ILE A 27 0.73 -6.25 8.07
N HIS A 28 1.82 -5.76 7.50
CA HIS A 28 2.97 -5.20 8.24
C HIS A 28 2.80 -3.74 8.62
N TRP A 29 1.84 -3.03 8.03
CA TRP A 29 1.60 -1.61 8.28
C TRP A 29 1.40 -1.27 9.77
N ALA A 30 0.70 -2.13 10.52
CA ALA A 30 0.48 -1.89 11.96
C ALA A 30 1.78 -1.94 12.76
N GLY A 31 2.71 -2.81 12.38
CA GLY A 31 4.05 -2.92 13.00
C GLY A 31 4.90 -1.69 12.69
N GLU A 32 4.94 -1.26 11.44
CA GLU A 32 5.71 -0.09 11.01
C GLU A 32 5.20 1.20 11.66
N ARG A 33 3.89 1.36 11.80
CA ARG A 33 3.30 2.49 12.53
C ARG A 33 3.70 2.50 14.01
N ARG A 34 3.72 1.34 14.69
CA ARG A 34 4.17 1.25 16.08
C ARG A 34 5.65 1.63 16.20
N SER A 35 6.48 1.21 15.26
CA SER A 35 7.89 1.59 15.20
C SER A 35 8.07 3.09 15.02
N ALA A 36 7.31 3.72 14.11
CA ALA A 36 7.34 5.16 13.91
C ALA A 36 6.94 5.95 15.17
N ILE A 37 5.89 5.50 15.88
CA ILE A 37 5.48 6.07 17.16
C ILE A 37 6.60 5.91 18.20
N GLY A 38 7.19 4.71 18.29
CA GLY A 38 8.29 4.43 19.23
C GLY A 38 9.49 5.34 19.01
N ILE A 39 9.92 5.50 17.77
CA ILE A 39 11.07 6.35 17.40
C ILE A 39 10.77 7.82 17.71
N ALA A 40 9.60 8.33 17.34
CA ALA A 40 9.22 9.71 17.62
C ALA A 40 9.12 9.99 19.12
N SER A 41 8.55 9.06 19.90
CA SER A 41 8.45 9.17 21.37
C SER A 41 9.82 9.11 22.03
N LEU A 42 10.71 8.23 21.57
CA LEU A 42 12.08 8.13 22.08
C LEU A 42 12.86 9.40 21.81
N LEU A 43 12.74 9.95 20.59
CA LEU A 43 13.38 11.22 20.24
C LEU A 43 12.89 12.36 21.14
N PHE A 44 11.58 12.48 21.29
CA PHE A 44 10.99 13.50 22.16
C PHE A 44 11.48 13.36 23.63
N ALA A 45 11.46 12.14 24.17
CA ALA A 45 11.94 11.88 25.52
C ALA A 45 13.43 12.23 25.69
N ALA A 46 14.28 11.84 24.73
CA ALA A 46 15.70 12.13 24.76
C ALA A 46 15.96 13.65 24.76
N LEU A 47 15.26 14.40 23.90
CA LEU A 47 15.39 15.86 23.84
C LEU A 47 14.88 16.54 25.13
N ALA A 48 13.77 16.06 25.69
CA ALA A 48 13.23 16.55 26.95
C ALA A 48 14.19 16.30 28.12
N VAL A 49 14.82 15.12 28.20
CA VAL A 49 15.83 14.79 29.24
C VAL A 49 17.08 15.67 29.09
N LEU A 50 17.55 15.92 27.87
CA LEU A 50 18.68 16.80 27.65
C LEU A 50 18.38 18.24 28.12
N ASP A 51 17.22 18.77 27.84
CA ASP A 51 16.79 20.11 28.22
C ASP A 51 16.58 20.26 29.74
N THR A 52 16.04 19.21 30.41
CA THR A 52 15.93 19.16 31.88
C THR A 52 17.31 19.14 32.54
N GLY A 53 18.25 18.36 32.01
CA GLY A 53 19.62 18.27 32.54
C GLY A 53 20.40 19.61 32.47
N VAL A 54 20.07 20.49 31.51
CA VAL A 54 20.66 21.82 31.37
C VAL A 54 19.88 22.90 32.14
N GLY A 55 18.76 22.54 32.80
CA GLY A 55 17.94 23.48 33.59
C GLY A 55 17.23 24.57 32.74
N ARG A 56 17.01 24.31 31.44
CA ARG A 56 16.46 25.29 30.49
C ARG A 56 15.08 24.87 29.93
N LEU A 57 14.31 24.09 30.67
CA LEU A 57 12.94 23.76 30.25
C LEU A 57 12.08 25.03 30.23
N ASP A 58 11.84 25.54 29.04
CA ASP A 58 10.86 26.58 28.75
C ASP A 58 9.76 26.02 27.84
N VAL A 59 8.52 26.52 28.00
CA VAL A 59 7.35 26.11 27.21
C VAL A 59 7.63 26.21 25.71
N THR A 60 8.36 27.26 25.29
CA THR A 60 8.73 27.46 23.87
C THR A 60 9.60 26.33 23.34
N ARG A 61 10.58 25.87 24.12
CA ARG A 61 11.46 24.76 23.73
C ARG A 61 10.73 23.44 23.73
N GLY A 62 9.89 23.19 24.74
CA GLY A 62 9.05 22.01 24.77
C GLY A 62 8.13 21.91 23.54
N ALA A 63 7.54 23.03 23.12
CA ALA A 63 6.74 23.08 21.89
C ALA A 63 7.57 22.82 20.62
N LEU A 64 8.81 23.33 20.57
CA LEU A 64 9.73 23.07 19.45
C LEU A 64 10.07 21.57 19.35
N TRP A 65 10.42 20.93 20.48
CA TRP A 65 10.74 19.49 20.50
C TRP A 65 9.53 18.63 20.16
N ALA A 66 8.35 19.01 20.64
CA ALA A 66 7.10 18.34 20.27
C ALA A 66 6.83 18.46 18.77
N GLY A 67 7.01 19.66 18.21
CA GLY A 67 6.89 19.91 16.77
C GLY A 67 7.87 19.07 15.95
N LEU A 68 9.13 18.98 16.39
CA LEU A 68 10.15 18.14 15.73
C LEU A 68 9.77 16.65 15.79
N ALA A 69 9.32 16.15 16.95
CA ALA A 69 8.90 14.77 17.11
C ALA A 69 7.69 14.44 16.20
N VAL A 70 6.71 15.35 16.11
CA VAL A 70 5.57 15.22 15.20
C VAL A 70 6.03 15.23 13.74
N LEU A 71 6.97 16.10 13.37
CA LEU A 71 7.54 16.12 12.02
C LEU A 71 8.22 14.80 11.67
N VAL A 72 9.06 14.28 12.55
CA VAL A 72 9.71 12.97 12.36
C VAL A 72 8.68 11.86 12.27
N PHE A 73 7.65 11.86 13.12
CA PHE A 73 6.56 10.88 13.03
C PHE A 73 5.86 10.93 11.68
N VAL A 74 5.55 12.13 11.18
CA VAL A 74 4.89 12.31 9.86
C VAL A 74 5.77 11.78 8.72
N ILE A 75 7.10 12.02 8.79
CA ILE A 75 8.05 11.54 7.78
C ILE A 75 8.19 10.00 7.83
N LEU A 76 8.18 9.42 9.04
CA LEU A 76 8.30 7.98 9.23
C LEU A 76 6.99 7.22 8.99
N LEU A 77 5.86 7.93 8.82
CA LEU A 77 4.57 7.26 8.67
C LEU A 77 4.51 6.49 7.33
N PRO A 78 4.36 5.15 7.36
CA PRO A 78 4.36 4.33 6.16
C PRO A 78 3.10 4.56 5.32
N LEU A 79 3.27 4.53 4.00
CA LEU A 79 2.18 4.54 3.03
C LEU A 79 1.38 3.23 3.15
N ARG A 80 0.08 3.33 3.36
CA ARG A 80 -0.82 2.17 3.30
C ARG A 80 -1.08 1.78 1.86
N VAL A 81 -0.77 0.54 1.50
CA VAL A 81 -1.10 -0.02 0.19
C VAL A 81 -2.16 -1.10 0.37
N CYS A 82 -3.24 -0.98 -0.39
CA CYS A 82 -4.34 -1.96 -0.42
C CYS A 82 -4.54 -2.40 -1.87
N ALA A 83 -4.56 -3.70 -2.11
CA ALA A 83 -4.87 -4.27 -3.41
C ALA A 83 -6.26 -4.91 -3.40
N ARG A 84 -7.13 -4.45 -4.30
CA ARG A 84 -8.41 -5.04 -4.62
C ARG A 84 -8.37 -5.59 -6.04
N PRO A 85 -9.30 -6.47 -6.44
CA PRO A 85 -9.38 -6.92 -7.83
C PRO A 85 -9.44 -5.72 -8.79
N GLY A 86 -8.50 -5.64 -9.72
CA GLY A 86 -8.42 -4.56 -10.71
C GLY A 86 -8.06 -3.17 -10.19
N LEU A 87 -7.76 -3.01 -8.88
CA LEU A 87 -7.50 -1.69 -8.30
C LEU A 87 -6.43 -1.75 -7.21
N LEU A 88 -5.39 -0.95 -7.34
CA LEU A 88 -4.38 -0.72 -6.31
C LEU A 88 -4.56 0.68 -5.74
N MET A 89 -4.65 0.77 -4.43
CA MET A 89 -4.78 2.02 -3.71
C MET A 89 -3.57 2.24 -2.82
N ALA A 90 -2.95 3.42 -2.91
CA ALA A 90 -1.92 3.88 -2.00
C ALA A 90 -2.47 5.06 -1.19
N HIS A 91 -2.55 4.87 0.12
CA HIS A 91 -3.02 5.90 1.05
C HIS A 91 -1.81 6.54 1.72
N GLY A 92 -1.46 7.73 1.27
CA GLY A 92 -0.54 8.62 2.00
C GLY A 92 -1.30 9.44 3.05
N LEU A 93 -0.56 10.19 3.85
CA LEU A 93 -1.13 11.05 4.88
C LEU A 93 -2.08 12.12 4.30
N LEU A 94 -1.70 12.71 3.18
CA LEU A 94 -2.40 13.85 2.55
C LEU A 94 -3.05 13.50 1.21
N VAL A 95 -2.58 12.45 0.54
CA VAL A 95 -3.02 12.13 -0.82
C VAL A 95 -3.36 10.64 -0.92
N ARG A 96 -4.57 10.37 -1.37
CA ARG A 96 -4.98 9.03 -1.81
C ARG A 96 -4.77 8.93 -3.31
N ARG A 97 -4.04 7.91 -3.72
CA ARG A 97 -3.84 7.60 -5.14
C ARG A 97 -4.33 6.20 -5.40
N SER A 98 -5.01 6.03 -6.51
CA SER A 98 -5.46 4.72 -6.98
C SER A 98 -5.06 4.54 -8.43
N VAL A 99 -4.82 3.29 -8.83
CA VAL A 99 -4.50 2.92 -10.21
C VAL A 99 -5.24 1.64 -10.54
N ARG A 100 -5.78 1.56 -11.74
CA ARG A 100 -6.43 0.36 -12.24
C ARG A 100 -5.37 -0.62 -12.73
N THR A 101 -5.25 -1.74 -12.00
CA THR A 101 -4.25 -2.76 -12.28
C THR A 101 -4.63 -3.69 -13.43
N ASP A 102 -5.91 -3.73 -13.78
CA ASP A 102 -6.47 -4.49 -14.92
C ASP A 102 -6.37 -3.75 -16.27
N SER A 103 -5.99 -2.48 -16.26
CA SER A 103 -5.82 -1.61 -17.43
C SER A 103 -4.56 -0.74 -17.34
N LEU A 104 -3.45 -1.35 -16.94
CA LEU A 104 -2.16 -0.68 -16.89
C LEU A 104 -1.65 -0.35 -18.31
N VAL A 105 -1.06 0.84 -18.42
CA VAL A 105 -0.37 1.30 -19.65
C VAL A 105 1.14 1.19 -19.48
N SER A 106 1.66 1.54 -18.32
CA SER A 106 3.09 1.47 -18.08
C SER A 106 3.45 1.10 -16.65
N VAL A 107 4.53 0.34 -16.54
CA VAL A 107 5.18 0.00 -15.27
C VAL A 107 6.65 0.35 -15.39
N ARG A 108 7.17 1.18 -14.49
CA ARG A 108 8.56 1.64 -14.53
C ARG A 108 9.18 1.67 -13.15
N TRP A 109 10.48 1.43 -13.10
CA TRP A 109 11.28 1.77 -11.93
C TRP A 109 11.51 3.29 -11.90
N SER A 110 11.42 3.87 -10.72
CA SER A 110 11.82 5.28 -10.53
C SER A 110 13.34 5.36 -10.41
N ASP A 111 13.93 6.34 -11.08
CA ASP A 111 15.39 6.58 -11.07
C ASP A 111 15.88 7.31 -9.80
N GLY A 112 15.06 7.39 -8.74
CA GLY A 112 15.43 8.01 -7.47
C GLY A 112 16.31 7.15 -6.58
N VAL A 113 16.87 7.75 -5.52
CA VAL A 113 17.67 7.08 -4.48
C VAL A 113 16.92 5.88 -3.86
N ALA A 114 15.62 6.01 -3.68
CA ALA A 114 14.74 4.90 -3.32
C ALA A 114 14.09 4.34 -4.59
N GLN A 115 14.45 3.11 -4.95
CA GLN A 115 13.80 2.41 -6.05
C GLN A 115 12.31 2.26 -5.76
N ARG A 116 11.46 2.92 -6.55
CA ARG A 116 10.00 2.82 -6.45
C ARG A 116 9.43 2.26 -7.74
N LEU A 117 8.37 1.47 -7.62
CA LEU A 117 7.63 0.99 -8.78
C LEU A 117 6.52 2.00 -9.10
N VAL A 118 6.56 2.54 -10.29
CA VAL A 118 5.58 3.51 -10.79
C VAL A 118 4.63 2.79 -11.72
N LEU A 119 3.36 2.76 -11.34
CA LEU A 119 2.27 2.19 -12.13
C LEU A 119 1.43 3.32 -12.73
N ARG A 120 1.04 3.19 -14.00
CA ARG A 120 0.13 4.12 -14.67
C ARG A 120 -0.93 3.36 -15.45
N ASP A 121 -2.19 3.78 -15.30
CA ASP A 121 -3.33 3.19 -16.00
C ASP A 121 -3.75 3.99 -17.25
N THR A 122 -4.75 3.48 -17.95
CA THR A 122 -5.36 4.12 -19.13
C THR A 122 -6.04 5.43 -18.82
N ASP A 123 -6.50 5.63 -17.59
CA ASP A 123 -7.19 6.85 -17.15
C ASP A 123 -6.19 7.95 -16.76
N GLY A 124 -4.87 7.66 -16.86
CA GLY A 124 -3.78 8.59 -16.52
C GLY A 124 -3.44 8.64 -15.03
N ASN A 125 -4.10 7.82 -14.19
CA ASN A 125 -3.76 7.75 -12.79
C ASN A 125 -2.37 7.14 -12.61
N ARG A 126 -1.67 7.64 -11.59
CA ARG A 126 -0.30 7.22 -11.26
C ARG A 126 -0.18 6.90 -9.78
N VAL A 127 0.39 5.73 -9.50
CA VAL A 127 0.72 5.31 -8.14
C VAL A 127 2.19 4.89 -8.09
N GLU A 128 2.87 5.31 -7.03
CA GLU A 128 4.22 4.89 -6.71
C GLU A 128 4.18 4.03 -5.46
N ILE A 129 4.74 2.84 -5.54
CA ILE A 129 4.80 1.88 -4.43
C ILE A 129 6.24 1.46 -4.16
N ASP A 130 6.52 1.19 -2.89
CA ASP A 130 7.76 0.53 -2.50
C ASP A 130 7.66 -0.95 -2.89
N PRO A 131 8.57 -1.49 -3.72
CA PRO A 131 8.54 -2.89 -4.11
C PRO A 131 8.67 -3.84 -2.91
N THR A 132 9.28 -3.39 -1.81
CA THR A 132 9.40 -4.17 -0.57
C THR A 132 8.04 -4.55 0.00
N VAL A 133 7.02 -3.71 -0.19
CA VAL A 133 5.63 -4.02 0.23
C VAL A 133 5.11 -5.24 -0.51
N LEU A 134 5.39 -5.38 -1.80
CA LEU A 134 4.98 -6.53 -2.61
C LEU A 134 5.78 -7.80 -2.25
N VAL A 135 7.08 -7.64 -1.95
CA VAL A 135 7.94 -8.75 -1.48
C VAL A 135 7.44 -9.30 -0.15
N ARG A 136 7.10 -8.42 0.79
CA ARG A 136 6.59 -8.80 2.13
C ARG A 136 5.16 -9.33 2.11
N ASN A 137 4.38 -9.01 1.07
CA ASN A 137 2.97 -9.41 0.94
C ASN A 137 2.74 -10.22 -0.36
N PRO A 138 3.05 -11.53 -0.37
CA PRO A 138 2.91 -12.37 -1.57
C PRO A 138 1.47 -12.44 -2.12
N SER A 139 0.46 -12.26 -1.28
CA SER A 139 -0.94 -12.20 -1.72
C SER A 139 -1.23 -10.95 -2.56
N MET A 140 -0.65 -9.82 -2.18
CA MET A 140 -0.75 -8.57 -2.92
C MET A 140 -0.03 -8.65 -4.27
N TRP A 141 1.18 -9.26 -4.28
CA TRP A 141 1.91 -9.51 -5.51
C TRP A 141 1.12 -10.40 -6.47
N ARG A 142 0.59 -11.54 -6.00
CA ARG A 142 -0.20 -12.44 -6.84
C ARG A 142 -1.40 -11.76 -7.50
N ARG A 143 -2.08 -10.85 -6.80
CA ARG A 143 -3.15 -10.04 -7.38
C ARG A 143 -2.64 -9.11 -8.45
N LEU A 144 -1.61 -8.33 -8.15
CA LEU A 144 -1.01 -7.42 -9.11
C LEU A 144 -0.53 -8.15 -10.37
N ASP A 145 0.10 -9.30 -10.23
CA ASP A 145 0.55 -10.13 -11.35
C ASP A 145 -0.63 -10.63 -12.20
N ALA A 146 -1.70 -11.13 -11.57
CA ALA A 146 -2.91 -11.58 -12.27
C ALA A 146 -3.59 -10.45 -13.06
N ASP A 147 -3.74 -9.28 -12.44
CA ASP A 147 -4.31 -8.09 -13.07
C ASP A 147 -3.42 -7.59 -14.22
N THR A 148 -2.10 -7.60 -14.01
CA THR A 148 -1.14 -7.19 -15.04
C THR A 148 -1.18 -8.12 -16.25
N ARG A 149 -1.31 -9.41 -16.03
CA ARG A 149 -1.54 -10.38 -17.14
C ARG A 149 -2.82 -10.07 -17.91
N THR A 150 -3.85 -9.57 -17.21
CA THR A 150 -5.08 -9.10 -17.86
C THR A 150 -4.82 -7.87 -18.71
N SER A 151 -4.05 -6.90 -18.23
CA SER A 151 -3.63 -5.71 -18.99
C SER A 151 -2.82 -6.11 -20.25
N ILE A 152 -1.94 -7.12 -20.14
CA ILE A 152 -1.18 -7.66 -21.26
C ILE A 152 -2.12 -8.29 -22.30
N ARG A 153 -3.04 -9.15 -21.86
CA ARG A 153 -4.02 -9.80 -22.75
C ARG A 153 -4.94 -8.81 -23.47
N ARG A 154 -5.29 -7.72 -22.80
CA ARG A 154 -6.08 -6.61 -23.39
C ARG A 154 -5.26 -5.70 -24.29
N GLY A 155 -3.94 -5.86 -24.33
CA GLY A 155 -3.05 -5.01 -25.12
C GLY A 155 -2.90 -3.58 -24.58
N THR A 156 -3.33 -3.31 -23.33
CA THR A 156 -3.23 -1.97 -22.73
C THR A 156 -1.83 -1.68 -22.23
N LEU A 157 -1.07 -2.71 -21.79
CA LEU A 157 0.28 -2.55 -21.29
C LEU A 157 1.28 -2.33 -22.42
N VAL A 158 1.67 -1.07 -22.63
CA VAL A 158 2.61 -0.66 -23.68
C VAL A 158 4.06 -0.84 -23.25
N SER A 159 4.36 -0.63 -21.96
CA SER A 159 5.74 -0.71 -21.45
C SER A 159 5.79 -1.24 -20.01
N GLY A 160 6.89 -1.95 -19.68
CA GLY A 160 7.15 -2.39 -18.32
C GLY A 160 7.09 -3.89 -18.08
N ALA A 161 6.93 -4.72 -19.11
CA ALA A 161 6.99 -6.16 -18.99
C ALA A 161 8.34 -6.65 -18.41
N THR A 162 9.44 -5.94 -18.68
CA THR A 162 10.76 -6.24 -18.11
C THR A 162 10.79 -5.89 -16.61
N ALA A 163 10.29 -4.73 -16.22
CA ALA A 163 10.24 -4.31 -14.81
C ALA A 163 9.43 -5.29 -13.95
N LEU A 164 8.33 -5.81 -14.50
CA LEU A 164 7.51 -6.81 -13.82
C LEU A 164 8.23 -8.16 -13.69
N ARG A 165 8.98 -8.59 -14.70
CA ARG A 165 9.79 -9.80 -14.64
C ARG A 165 10.91 -9.69 -13.60
N GLU A 166 11.60 -8.57 -13.55
CA GLU A 166 12.61 -8.29 -12.53
C GLU A 166 12.02 -8.33 -11.12
N LEU A 167 10.83 -7.74 -10.95
CA LEU A 167 10.13 -7.78 -9.67
C LEU A 167 9.74 -9.20 -9.28
N ALA A 168 9.20 -10.00 -10.22
CA ALA A 168 8.89 -11.40 -9.99
C ALA A 168 10.13 -12.19 -9.52
N GLN A 169 11.24 -12.03 -10.21
CA GLN A 169 12.52 -12.70 -9.85
C GLN A 169 13.00 -12.29 -8.44
N ARG A 170 12.86 -11.02 -8.05
CA ARG A 170 13.20 -10.57 -6.70
C ARG A 170 12.31 -11.24 -5.64
N ILE A 171 11.00 -11.30 -5.89
CA ILE A 171 10.05 -11.90 -4.95
C ILE A 171 10.29 -13.41 -4.81
N ASP A 172 10.52 -14.10 -5.92
CA ASP A 172 10.84 -15.53 -5.92
C ASP A 172 12.15 -15.80 -5.18
N GLY A 173 13.16 -14.97 -5.39
CA GLY A 173 14.45 -15.06 -4.70
C GLY A 173 14.34 -14.85 -3.19
N GLU A 174 13.57 -13.87 -2.74
CA GLU A 174 13.34 -13.62 -1.31
C GLU A 174 12.50 -14.73 -0.66
N THR A 175 11.49 -15.23 -1.36
CA THR A 175 10.67 -16.36 -0.91
C THR A 175 11.53 -17.61 -0.74
N ALA A 176 12.38 -17.92 -1.71
CA ALA A 176 13.31 -19.04 -1.64
C ALA A 176 14.28 -18.91 -0.44
N ARG A 177 14.90 -17.75 -0.25
CA ARG A 177 15.79 -17.48 0.90
C ARG A 177 15.07 -17.65 2.23
N THR A 178 13.85 -17.21 2.34
CA THR A 178 13.04 -17.34 3.56
C THR A 178 12.76 -18.81 3.86
N VAL A 179 12.39 -19.60 2.85
CA VAL A 179 12.15 -21.04 3.00
C VAL A 179 13.43 -21.76 3.43
N PHE A 180 14.59 -21.48 2.80
CA PHE A 180 15.88 -22.08 3.20
C PHE A 180 16.25 -21.71 4.63
N LYS A 181 16.02 -20.48 5.06
CA LYS A 181 16.32 -20.02 6.41
C LYS A 181 15.45 -20.72 7.46
N VAL A 182 14.18 -20.95 7.16
CA VAL A 182 13.24 -21.63 8.06
C VAL A 182 13.49 -23.15 8.10
N SER A 183 13.89 -23.76 6.99
CA SER A 183 14.18 -25.20 6.92
C SER A 183 15.54 -25.59 7.50
N GLY A 184 16.33 -24.64 7.99
CA GLY A 184 17.63 -24.91 8.64
C GLY A 184 18.71 -25.49 7.71
N LEU A 185 18.47 -25.54 6.42
CA LEU A 185 19.43 -25.94 5.42
C LEU A 185 20.42 -24.79 5.18
N ARG A 186 21.63 -24.94 5.68
CA ARG A 186 22.80 -24.09 5.38
C ARG A 186 23.50 -24.55 4.13
#